data_ee9fa14d5a8463a169171a18be37f65f
#
_entry.id   ee9fa14d5a8463a169171a18be37f65f
#
_cell.length_a   1.000
_cell.length_b   1.000
_cell.length_c   1.000
_cell.angle_alpha   90.00
_cell.angle_beta   90.00
_cell.angle_gamma   90.00
#
_symmetry.space_group_name_H-M   'P 1'
#
loop_
_entity.id
_entity.type
_entity.pdbx_description
1 polymer ?
#
loop_
_entity_poly.entity_id
_entity_poly.type
_entity_poly.pdbx_seq_one_letter_code
_entity_poly.pdbx_strand_id
1 'polypeptide(L)'
;MNKEVYLIRHGQSEANIALDLDRPNFYYDAKLTSLGKKQAQDTQKKLNNIDFDLLLCSPLTRALQTFSLIFPNLSSKAVILPFVREHSLCSSEVGRQPSILAEEFPDFKFNNLKNFWWNNNIYIDEKKIIFESMEDLDKRVLMFKKWIHKRSEKRIALVSHGTFISRIINYLLDNCEFEIWRPDND
;
A
#
# COMPACT_ATOMS: atom_id res chain seq x y z
N MET A 1 -10.89 6.98 23.49
CA MET A 1 -11.17 7.17 22.06
C MET A 1 -10.99 5.82 21.39
N ASN A 2 -11.94 5.41 20.56
CA ASN A 2 -11.85 4.18 19.78
C ASN A 2 -10.74 4.32 18.73
N LYS A 3 -10.15 3.20 18.32
CA LYS A 3 -9.12 3.18 17.30
C LYS A 3 -9.71 3.51 15.92
N GLU A 4 -9.07 4.39 15.17
CA GLU A 4 -9.42 4.78 13.80
C GLU A 4 -8.26 4.47 12.85
N VAL A 5 -8.53 3.68 11.81
CA VAL A 5 -7.55 3.35 10.78
C VAL A 5 -8.05 3.94 9.46
N TYR A 6 -7.37 4.95 8.97
CA TYR A 6 -7.62 5.56 7.67
C TYR A 6 -6.99 4.68 6.59
N LEU A 7 -7.81 3.91 5.92
CA LEU A 7 -7.41 3.01 4.83
C LEU A 7 -7.44 3.81 3.53
N ILE A 8 -6.27 4.11 2.97
CA ILE A 8 -6.11 4.98 1.79
C ILE A 8 -5.64 4.12 0.62
N ARG A 9 -6.43 4.07 -0.47
CA ARG A 9 -5.99 3.46 -1.71
C ARG A 9 -4.99 4.38 -2.42
N HIS A 10 -3.92 3.80 -3.01
CA HIS A 10 -2.97 4.57 -3.83
C HIS A 10 -3.65 5.32 -4.98
N GLY A 11 -3.03 6.39 -5.47
CA GLY A 11 -3.48 7.14 -6.65
C GLY A 11 -3.41 6.33 -7.94
N GLN A 12 -4.06 6.79 -9.00
CA GLN A 12 -4.03 6.09 -10.29
C GLN A 12 -2.59 5.82 -10.72
N SER A 13 -2.31 4.57 -11.08
CA SER A 13 -1.00 4.09 -11.55
C SER A 13 -1.05 3.72 -13.03
N GLU A 14 0.14 3.59 -13.65
CA GLU A 14 0.29 3.04 -14.99
C GLU A 14 -0.35 1.65 -15.13
N ALA A 15 -0.31 0.85 -14.05
CA ALA A 15 -0.96 -0.46 -14.03
C ALA A 15 -2.49 -0.35 -14.09
N ASN A 16 -3.11 0.66 -13.48
CA ASN A 16 -4.56 0.86 -13.60
C ASN A 16 -4.93 1.13 -15.06
N ILE A 17 -4.19 2.00 -15.76
CA ILE A 17 -4.42 2.25 -17.20
C ILE A 17 -4.18 0.98 -18.02
N ALA A 18 -3.14 0.21 -17.70
CA ALA A 18 -2.83 -1.01 -18.43
C ALA A 18 -3.94 -2.08 -18.28
N LEU A 19 -4.54 -2.18 -17.10
CA LEU A 19 -5.71 -3.05 -16.87
C LEU A 19 -6.91 -2.60 -17.68
N ASP A 20 -7.19 -1.29 -17.71
CA ASP A 20 -8.30 -0.72 -18.50
C ASP A 20 -8.12 -0.97 -20.02
N LEU A 21 -6.87 -1.13 -20.48
CA LEU A 21 -6.49 -1.45 -21.84
C LEU A 21 -6.28 -2.95 -22.10
N ASP A 22 -6.66 -3.82 -21.16
CA ASP A 22 -6.45 -5.29 -21.21
C ASP A 22 -4.95 -5.68 -21.37
N ARG A 23 -4.07 -4.97 -20.69
CA ARG A 23 -2.61 -5.19 -20.70
C ARG A 23 -2.04 -5.42 -19.29
N PRO A 24 -2.53 -6.41 -18.53
CA PRO A 24 -2.23 -6.55 -17.09
C PRO A 24 -0.74 -6.80 -16.79
N ASN A 25 0.04 -7.32 -17.73
CA ASN A 25 1.45 -7.67 -17.53
C ASN A 25 2.42 -6.69 -18.19
N PHE A 26 2.00 -5.46 -18.47
CA PHE A 26 2.82 -4.48 -19.17
C PHE A 26 3.82 -3.76 -18.25
N TYR A 27 3.41 -3.44 -17.02
CA TYR A 27 4.25 -2.71 -16.08
C TYR A 27 4.64 -3.59 -14.88
N TYR A 28 5.91 -3.49 -14.47
CA TYR A 28 6.43 -4.03 -13.22
C TYR A 28 6.54 -2.92 -12.19
N ASP A 29 6.07 -3.16 -10.96
CA ASP A 29 6.05 -2.17 -9.86
C ASP A 29 5.67 -0.75 -10.35
N ALA A 30 4.50 -0.64 -10.98
CA ALA A 30 4.02 0.52 -11.71
C ALA A 30 4.04 1.80 -10.87
N LYS A 31 4.39 2.93 -11.52
CA LYS A 31 4.42 4.28 -10.93
C LYS A 31 3.05 4.95 -11.01
N LEU A 32 2.88 6.05 -10.28
CA LEU A 32 1.72 6.92 -10.41
C LEU A 32 1.72 7.65 -11.75
N THR A 33 0.53 7.81 -12.33
CA THR A 33 0.30 8.74 -13.44
C THR A 33 0.28 10.19 -12.95
N SER A 34 0.25 11.15 -13.88
CA SER A 34 0.04 12.58 -13.54
C SER A 34 -1.29 12.80 -12.82
N LEU A 35 -2.34 12.06 -13.22
CA LEU A 35 -3.63 12.09 -12.54
C LEU A 35 -3.52 11.52 -11.12
N GLY A 36 -2.84 10.38 -10.94
CA GLY A 36 -2.63 9.79 -9.60
C GLY A 36 -1.88 10.70 -8.64
N LYS A 37 -0.88 11.46 -9.14
CA LYS A 37 -0.17 12.47 -8.34
C LYS A 37 -1.12 13.59 -7.89
N LYS A 38 -1.96 14.09 -8.79
CA LYS A 38 -2.97 15.11 -8.47
C LYS A 38 -3.99 14.60 -7.45
N GLN A 39 -4.48 13.38 -7.62
CA GLN A 39 -5.39 12.73 -6.66
C GLN A 39 -4.77 12.67 -5.25
N ALA A 40 -3.49 12.29 -5.14
CA ALA A 40 -2.78 12.23 -3.87
C ALA A 40 -2.66 13.63 -3.21
N GLN A 41 -2.36 14.68 -3.99
CA GLN A 41 -2.33 16.06 -3.49
C GLN A 41 -3.71 16.55 -3.01
N ASP A 42 -4.78 16.14 -3.67
CA ASP A 42 -6.14 16.50 -3.24
C ASP A 42 -6.54 15.75 -1.95
N THR A 43 -6.09 14.50 -1.78
CA THR A 43 -6.27 13.75 -0.52
C THR A 43 -5.42 14.33 0.61
N GLN A 44 -4.20 14.82 0.33
CA GLN A 44 -3.41 15.57 1.31
C GLN A 44 -4.20 16.72 1.93
N LYS A 45 -4.89 17.53 1.11
CA LYS A 45 -5.70 18.68 1.60
C LYS A 45 -6.81 18.24 2.56
N LYS A 46 -7.38 17.04 2.35
CA LYS A 46 -8.44 16.49 3.22
C LYS A 46 -7.88 15.98 4.55
N LEU A 47 -6.61 15.54 4.57
CA LEU A 47 -5.98 14.89 5.72
C LEU A 47 -4.98 15.80 6.48
N ASN A 48 -4.68 17.00 5.97
CA ASN A 48 -3.61 17.88 6.50
C ASN A 48 -3.81 18.34 7.95
N ASN A 49 -5.05 18.35 8.45
CA ASN A 49 -5.37 18.74 9.82
C ASN A 49 -5.55 17.55 10.77
N ILE A 50 -5.16 16.35 10.33
CA ILE A 50 -5.29 15.13 11.13
C ILE A 50 -3.89 14.72 11.63
N ASP A 51 -3.73 14.69 12.95
CA ASP A 51 -2.53 14.16 13.57
C ASP A 51 -2.63 12.62 13.66
N PHE A 52 -1.73 11.93 12.99
CA PHE A 52 -1.65 10.47 13.01
C PHE A 52 -0.55 10.01 13.97
N ASP A 53 -0.91 9.04 14.84
CA ASP A 53 0.03 8.41 15.78
C ASP A 53 0.95 7.40 15.08
N LEU A 54 0.47 6.80 13.98
CA LEU A 54 1.19 5.79 13.22
C LEU A 54 0.89 5.92 11.72
N LEU A 55 1.95 5.88 10.92
CA LEU A 55 1.89 5.95 9.47
C LEU A 55 2.40 4.65 8.88
N LEU A 56 1.57 3.99 8.07
CA LEU A 56 1.84 2.69 7.46
C LEU A 56 1.81 2.80 5.94
N CYS A 57 2.69 2.07 5.27
CA CYS A 57 2.74 2.07 3.80
C CYS A 57 3.12 0.71 3.24
N SER A 58 2.48 0.34 2.14
CA SER A 58 2.92 -0.75 1.27
C SER A 58 4.23 -0.39 0.58
N PRO A 59 5.16 -1.35 0.38
CA PRO A 59 6.42 -1.09 -0.31
C PRO A 59 6.33 -1.00 -1.84
N LEU A 60 5.15 -1.19 -2.47
CA LEU A 60 4.99 -0.97 -3.91
C LEU A 60 5.11 0.50 -4.27
N THR A 61 5.81 0.81 -5.36
CA THR A 61 6.18 2.17 -5.78
C THR A 61 5.00 3.14 -5.81
N ARG A 62 3.84 2.73 -6.36
CA ARG A 62 2.64 3.56 -6.39
C ARG A 62 2.13 3.97 -5.00
N ALA A 63 2.30 3.09 -4.01
CA ALA A 63 1.92 3.39 -2.62
C ALA A 63 2.94 4.32 -1.96
N LEU A 64 4.24 4.12 -2.16
CA LEU A 64 5.31 5.01 -1.66
C LEU A 64 5.16 6.42 -2.22
N GLN A 65 4.93 6.56 -3.54
CA GLN A 65 4.70 7.85 -4.18
C GLN A 65 3.43 8.53 -3.66
N THR A 66 2.35 7.78 -3.47
CA THR A 66 1.10 8.31 -2.89
C THR A 66 1.35 8.80 -1.46
N PHE A 67 2.04 8.00 -0.65
CA PHE A 67 2.39 8.37 0.73
C PHE A 67 3.20 9.67 0.78
N SER A 68 4.27 9.79 -0.01
CA SER A 68 5.12 10.99 -0.05
C SER A 68 4.34 12.26 -0.41
N LEU A 69 3.31 12.13 -1.26
CA LEU A 69 2.47 13.25 -1.67
C LEU A 69 1.41 13.62 -0.62
N ILE A 70 0.84 12.62 0.06
CA ILE A 70 -0.17 12.86 1.12
C ILE A 70 0.49 13.34 2.42
N PHE A 71 1.66 12.80 2.76
CA PHE A 71 2.37 13.06 4.01
C PHE A 71 3.77 13.63 3.74
N PRO A 72 3.90 14.85 3.19
CA PRO A 72 5.19 15.43 2.85
C PRO A 72 6.06 15.54 4.12
N ASN A 73 7.35 15.24 3.96
CA ASN A 73 8.36 15.22 5.03
C ASN A 73 8.14 14.18 6.15
N LEU A 74 7.20 13.26 6.01
CA LEU A 74 6.93 12.20 6.99
C LEU A 74 7.36 10.80 6.52
N SER A 75 7.99 10.67 5.35
CA SER A 75 8.46 9.37 4.80
C SER A 75 9.37 8.62 5.77
N SER A 76 10.23 9.32 6.51
CA SER A 76 11.12 8.71 7.52
C SER A 76 10.39 8.13 8.75
N LYS A 77 9.12 8.51 8.96
CA LYS A 77 8.24 7.97 10.01
C LYS A 77 7.37 6.82 9.54
N ALA A 78 7.33 6.55 8.23
CA ALA A 78 6.53 5.47 7.67
C ALA A 78 7.05 4.10 8.11
N VAL A 79 6.16 3.25 8.59
CA VAL A 79 6.43 1.82 8.81
C VAL A 79 6.03 1.07 7.54
N ILE A 80 7.03 0.48 6.88
CA ILE A 80 6.83 -0.27 5.64
C ILE A 80 6.40 -1.70 5.97
N LEU A 81 5.22 -2.09 5.49
CA LEU A 81 4.62 -3.40 5.76
C LEU A 81 4.40 -4.20 4.46
N PRO A 82 5.21 -5.24 4.18
CA PRO A 82 5.08 -6.03 2.96
C PRO A 82 3.77 -6.83 2.88
N PHE A 83 3.17 -7.14 4.00
CA PHE A 83 1.92 -7.91 4.04
C PHE A 83 0.65 -7.09 3.75
N VAL A 84 0.77 -5.75 3.57
CA VAL A 84 -0.34 -4.91 3.09
C VAL A 84 -0.22 -4.57 1.60
N ARG A 85 0.59 -5.32 0.85
CA ARG A 85 0.70 -5.21 -0.61
C ARG A 85 -0.59 -5.63 -1.31
N GLU A 86 -0.70 -5.32 -2.60
CA GLU A 86 -1.86 -5.71 -3.41
C GLU A 86 -1.95 -7.25 -3.56
N HIS A 87 -3.11 -7.72 -3.97
CA HIS A 87 -3.35 -9.09 -4.39
C HIS A 87 -2.52 -9.39 -5.65
N SER A 88 -1.65 -10.39 -5.58
CA SER A 88 -0.70 -10.67 -6.66
C SER A 88 -1.35 -11.46 -7.79
N LEU A 89 -1.68 -10.78 -8.88
CA LEU A 89 -2.32 -11.36 -10.08
C LEU A 89 -1.59 -11.03 -11.38
N CYS A 90 -0.75 -9.99 -11.40
CA CYS A 90 -0.06 -9.55 -12.61
C CYS A 90 1.31 -8.93 -12.29
N SER A 91 2.01 -8.43 -13.32
CA SER A 91 3.37 -7.90 -13.16
C SER A 91 3.47 -6.68 -12.25
N SER A 92 2.39 -5.90 -12.10
CA SER A 92 2.39 -4.70 -11.27
C SER A 92 2.55 -4.96 -9.76
N GLU A 93 2.38 -6.20 -9.33
CA GLU A 93 2.59 -6.66 -7.95
C GLU A 93 3.97 -7.29 -7.72
N VAL A 94 4.77 -7.45 -8.77
CA VAL A 94 6.18 -7.81 -8.66
C VAL A 94 6.94 -6.59 -8.15
N GLY A 95 7.42 -6.67 -6.92
CA GLY A 95 8.09 -5.56 -6.26
C GLY A 95 9.57 -5.43 -6.67
N ARG A 96 10.27 -4.50 -6.02
CA ARG A 96 11.71 -4.28 -6.19
C ARG A 96 12.45 -4.54 -4.88
N GLN A 97 13.73 -4.91 -4.99
CA GLN A 97 14.56 -5.17 -3.83
C GLN A 97 14.72 -3.91 -2.94
N PRO A 98 14.91 -4.07 -1.62
CA PRO A 98 15.03 -2.96 -0.68
C PRO A 98 16.12 -1.96 -1.05
N SER A 99 17.26 -2.42 -1.59
CA SER A 99 18.35 -1.55 -2.05
C SER A 99 17.91 -0.61 -3.18
N ILE A 100 17.20 -1.13 -4.16
CA ILE A 100 16.67 -0.34 -5.30
C ILE A 100 15.62 0.66 -4.82
N LEU A 101 14.75 0.24 -3.89
CA LEU A 101 13.76 1.14 -3.29
C LEU A 101 14.42 2.25 -2.48
N ALA A 102 15.50 1.96 -1.74
CA ALA A 102 16.24 2.94 -0.96
C ALA A 102 16.95 4.00 -1.82
N GLU A 103 17.42 3.64 -3.01
CA GLU A 103 17.99 4.58 -3.98
C GLU A 103 16.94 5.57 -4.51
N GLU A 104 15.73 5.08 -4.85
CA GLU A 104 14.67 5.93 -5.40
C GLU A 104 13.90 6.69 -4.30
N PHE A 105 13.80 6.13 -3.09
CA PHE A 105 13.06 6.68 -1.95
C PHE A 105 13.94 6.79 -0.70
N PRO A 106 15.00 7.61 -0.69
CA PRO A 106 16.01 7.65 0.39
C PRO A 106 15.45 8.07 1.76
N ASP A 107 14.30 8.73 1.79
CA ASP A 107 13.65 9.14 3.04
C ASP A 107 12.91 8.00 3.75
N PHE A 108 12.61 6.89 3.06
CA PHE A 108 11.96 5.74 3.67
C PHE A 108 12.97 4.77 4.28
N LYS A 109 12.56 4.03 5.30
CA LYS A 109 13.38 3.01 5.95
C LYS A 109 12.92 1.62 5.50
N PHE A 110 13.77 0.91 4.74
CA PHE A 110 13.49 -0.43 4.22
C PHE A 110 14.23 -1.54 4.96
N ASN A 111 14.85 -1.25 6.11
CA ASN A 111 15.72 -2.19 6.85
C ASN A 111 15.03 -3.50 7.25
N ASN A 112 13.71 -3.49 7.40
CA ASN A 112 12.92 -4.65 7.77
C ASN A 112 12.36 -5.42 6.56
N LEU A 113 12.62 -4.95 5.32
CA LEU A 113 12.19 -5.61 4.11
C LEU A 113 13.21 -6.67 3.69
N LYS A 114 12.75 -7.88 3.42
CA LYS A 114 13.55 -8.94 2.80
C LYS A 114 13.63 -8.74 1.28
N ASN A 115 14.67 -9.29 0.64
CA ASN A 115 14.94 -9.05 -0.79
C ASN A 115 13.76 -9.39 -1.71
N PHE A 116 13.04 -10.46 -1.45
CA PHE A 116 11.88 -10.91 -2.25
C PHE A 116 10.58 -10.83 -1.45
N TRP A 117 10.35 -9.70 -0.78
CA TRP A 117 9.22 -9.45 0.10
C TRP A 117 7.85 -9.66 -0.57
N TRP A 118 7.76 -9.46 -1.88
CA TRP A 118 6.53 -9.68 -2.66
C TRP A 118 6.23 -11.17 -2.90
N ASN A 119 7.22 -12.04 -2.69
CA ASN A 119 7.17 -13.48 -2.96
C ASN A 119 7.49 -14.32 -1.72
N ASN A 120 7.00 -13.99 -0.56
CA ASN A 120 7.26 -14.71 0.70
C ASN A 120 8.75 -15.04 0.95
N ASN A 121 9.66 -14.22 0.37
CA ASN A 121 11.13 -14.34 0.45
C ASN A 121 11.73 -15.59 -0.23
N ILE A 122 11.00 -16.24 -1.12
CA ILE A 122 11.53 -17.31 -1.94
C ILE A 122 12.26 -16.69 -3.13
N TYR A 123 13.55 -17.06 -3.34
CA TYR A 123 14.28 -16.64 -4.54
C TYR A 123 13.62 -17.23 -5.77
N ILE A 124 13.22 -16.36 -6.65
CA ILE A 124 12.68 -16.69 -7.97
C ILE A 124 13.25 -15.64 -8.92
N ASP A 125 13.24 -15.92 -10.24
CA ASP A 125 13.46 -14.89 -11.25
C ASP A 125 12.71 -13.60 -10.85
N GLU A 126 13.42 -12.49 -10.80
CA GLU A 126 12.93 -11.19 -10.32
C GLU A 126 11.68 -10.71 -11.06
N LYS A 127 11.46 -11.20 -12.28
CA LYS A 127 10.29 -10.87 -13.11
C LYS A 127 9.18 -11.91 -13.05
N LYS A 128 9.34 -12.97 -12.28
CA LYS A 128 8.31 -14.00 -12.18
C LYS A 128 7.09 -13.48 -11.42
N ILE A 129 5.94 -13.52 -12.09
CA ILE A 129 4.66 -13.23 -11.48
C ILE A 129 4.26 -14.45 -10.63
N ILE A 130 3.97 -14.22 -9.37
CA ILE A 130 3.50 -15.25 -8.44
C ILE A 130 2.06 -14.95 -8.10
N PHE A 131 1.19 -15.82 -8.59
CA PHE A 131 -0.23 -15.72 -8.30
C PHE A 131 -0.49 -16.04 -6.82
N GLU A 132 -1.20 -15.15 -6.18
CA GLU A 132 -1.69 -15.32 -4.81
C GLU A 132 -3.15 -15.79 -4.85
N SER A 133 -3.49 -16.79 -4.06
CA SER A 133 -4.89 -17.20 -3.91
C SER A 133 -5.67 -16.17 -3.06
N MET A 134 -7.01 -16.13 -3.23
CA MET A 134 -7.86 -15.31 -2.36
C MET A 134 -7.74 -15.72 -0.89
N GLU A 135 -7.55 -17.01 -0.61
CA GLU A 135 -7.34 -17.51 0.73
C GLU A 135 -6.05 -16.96 1.36
N ASP A 136 -4.96 -16.87 0.60
CA ASP A 136 -3.69 -16.32 1.12
C ASP A 136 -3.77 -14.80 1.29
N LEU A 137 -4.50 -14.10 0.42
CA LEU A 137 -4.84 -12.70 0.63
C LEU A 137 -5.63 -12.52 1.94
N ASP A 138 -6.66 -13.33 2.18
CA ASP A 138 -7.47 -13.25 3.39
C ASP A 138 -6.65 -13.56 4.66
N LYS A 139 -5.70 -14.49 4.59
CA LYS A 139 -4.73 -14.72 5.67
C LYS A 139 -3.89 -13.47 5.97
N ARG A 140 -3.43 -12.74 4.93
CA ARG A 140 -2.68 -11.47 5.11
C ARG A 140 -3.56 -10.38 5.71
N VAL A 141 -4.79 -10.25 5.28
CA VAL A 141 -5.76 -9.31 5.83
C VAL A 141 -6.03 -9.61 7.31
N LEU A 142 -6.25 -10.88 7.66
CA LEU A 142 -6.42 -11.29 9.06
C LEU A 142 -5.16 -10.99 9.88
N MET A 143 -3.98 -11.21 9.33
CA MET A 143 -2.71 -10.86 9.99
C MET A 143 -2.64 -9.36 10.25
N PHE A 144 -3.01 -8.52 9.28
CA PHE A 144 -3.06 -7.07 9.44
C PHE A 144 -4.08 -6.66 10.53
N LYS A 145 -5.31 -7.18 10.49
CA LYS A 145 -6.33 -6.91 11.51
C LYS A 145 -5.80 -7.25 12.92
N LYS A 146 -5.22 -8.44 13.11
CA LYS A 146 -4.61 -8.86 14.39
C LYS A 146 -3.43 -7.96 14.81
N TRP A 147 -2.63 -7.51 13.85
CA TRP A 147 -1.50 -6.61 14.11
C TRP A 147 -1.99 -5.25 14.58
N ILE A 148 -3.02 -4.68 13.93
CA ILE A 148 -3.66 -3.41 14.31
C ILE A 148 -4.28 -3.48 15.71
N HIS A 149 -4.97 -4.59 16.05
CA HIS A 149 -5.56 -4.75 17.39
C HIS A 149 -4.53 -4.68 18.53
N LYS A 150 -3.31 -5.15 18.29
CA LYS A 150 -2.22 -5.13 19.28
C LYS A 150 -1.54 -3.76 19.42
N ARG A 151 -1.85 -2.79 18.57
CA ARG A 151 -1.23 -1.46 18.61
C ARG A 151 -1.89 -0.59 19.69
N SER A 152 -1.10 0.26 20.33
CA SER A 152 -1.58 1.26 21.29
C SER A 152 -2.05 2.55 20.63
N GLU A 153 -1.58 2.81 19.42
CA GLU A 153 -1.89 3.97 18.61
C GLU A 153 -3.38 4.03 18.30
N LYS A 154 -3.96 5.21 18.34
CA LYS A 154 -5.41 5.43 18.18
C LYS A 154 -5.77 5.90 16.78
N ARG A 155 -4.96 6.76 16.17
CA ARG A 155 -5.23 7.29 14.84
C ARG A 155 -4.09 6.87 13.90
N ILE A 156 -4.42 5.96 12.99
CA ILE A 156 -3.47 5.27 12.11
C ILE A 156 -3.82 5.58 10.67
N ALA A 157 -2.82 5.93 9.83
CA ALA A 157 -3.02 5.98 8.38
C ALA A 157 -2.30 4.80 7.72
N LEU A 158 -2.96 4.17 6.76
CA LEU A 158 -2.40 3.12 5.90
C LEU A 158 -2.56 3.51 4.44
N VAL A 159 -1.47 3.64 3.71
CA VAL A 159 -1.49 3.71 2.24
C VAL A 159 -1.28 2.31 1.67
N SER A 160 -2.30 1.79 0.98
CA SER A 160 -2.33 0.43 0.46
C SER A 160 -3.09 0.37 -0.89
N HIS A 161 -3.79 -0.72 -1.18
CA HIS A 161 -4.28 -1.08 -2.51
C HIS A 161 -5.76 -1.47 -2.49
N GLY A 162 -6.35 -1.44 -3.67
CA GLY A 162 -7.79 -1.64 -3.83
C GLY A 162 -8.28 -2.98 -3.31
N THR A 163 -7.70 -4.09 -3.79
CA THR A 163 -8.18 -5.42 -3.42
C THR A 163 -7.86 -5.73 -1.95
N PHE A 164 -6.66 -5.36 -1.45
CA PHE A 164 -6.33 -5.57 -0.04
C PHE A 164 -7.31 -4.82 0.89
N ILE A 165 -7.58 -3.54 0.61
CA ILE A 165 -8.50 -2.72 1.42
C ILE A 165 -9.93 -3.26 1.34
N SER A 166 -10.39 -3.66 0.15
CA SER A 166 -11.75 -4.17 -0.04
C SER A 166 -12.04 -5.42 0.80
N ARG A 167 -11.02 -6.22 1.13
CA ARG A 167 -11.16 -7.36 2.05
C ARG A 167 -11.31 -6.95 3.52
N ILE A 168 -11.11 -5.67 3.85
CA ILE A 168 -11.33 -5.13 5.20
C ILE A 168 -12.72 -4.51 5.31
N ILE A 169 -13.13 -3.72 4.29
CA ILE A 169 -14.34 -2.88 4.32
C ILE A 169 -15.48 -3.38 3.43
N ASN A 170 -15.28 -4.48 2.70
CA ASN A 170 -16.26 -5.16 1.82
C ASN A 170 -16.69 -4.38 0.56
N TYR A 171 -15.95 -3.33 0.15
CA TYR A 171 -16.14 -2.62 -1.12
C TYR A 171 -14.83 -2.01 -1.62
N LEU A 172 -14.77 -1.65 -2.90
CA LEU A 172 -13.58 -1.10 -3.54
C LEU A 172 -13.60 0.43 -3.44
N LEU A 173 -12.52 1.01 -2.93
CA LEU A 173 -12.29 2.46 -2.95
C LEU A 173 -11.81 2.91 -4.33
N ASP A 174 -12.12 4.14 -4.71
CA ASP A 174 -11.50 4.81 -5.85
C ASP A 174 -10.04 5.20 -5.56
N ASN A 175 -9.27 5.53 -6.60
CA ASN A 175 -7.87 5.94 -6.42
C ASN A 175 -7.75 7.19 -5.54
N CYS A 176 -6.92 7.13 -4.51
CA CYS A 176 -6.77 8.13 -3.45
C CYS A 176 -8.03 8.40 -2.60
N GLU A 177 -9.06 7.59 -2.73
CA GLU A 177 -10.15 7.56 -1.77
C GLU A 177 -9.67 6.91 -0.46
N PHE A 178 -10.31 7.28 0.65
CA PHE A 178 -10.04 6.67 1.95
C PHE A 178 -11.33 6.41 2.74
N GLU A 179 -11.28 5.38 3.58
CA GLU A 179 -12.34 5.00 4.52
C GLU A 179 -11.77 4.84 5.92
N ILE A 180 -12.57 5.15 6.93
CA ILE A 180 -12.18 5.01 8.34
C ILE A 180 -12.71 3.68 8.87
N TRP A 181 -11.83 2.70 8.95
CA TRP A 181 -12.12 1.44 9.61
C TRP A 181 -11.91 1.56 11.13
N ARG A 182 -12.90 1.06 11.91
CA ARG A 182 -12.87 1.05 13.37
C ARG A 182 -12.82 -0.39 13.86
N PRO A 183 -11.63 -0.94 14.17
CA PRO A 183 -11.46 -2.36 14.54
C PRO A 183 -12.26 -2.80 15.77
N ASP A 184 -12.59 -1.88 16.66
CA ASP A 184 -13.32 -2.18 17.89
C ASP A 184 -14.82 -2.46 17.66
N ASN A 185 -15.30 -2.25 16.41
CA ASN A 185 -16.69 -2.44 15.98
C ASN A 185 -16.88 -3.65 15.04
N ASP A 186 -15.81 -4.42 14.75
CA ASP A 186 -15.85 -5.61 13.88
C ASP A 186 -16.09 -6.90 14.67
#